data_79f6c2baf42b083bc1c906016f1266cb
#
_entry.id   79f6c2baf42b083bc1c906016f1266cb
#
_cell.length_a   1.000
_cell.length_b   1.000
_cell.length_c   1.000
_cell.angle_alpha   90.00
_cell.angle_beta   90.00
_cell.angle_gamma   90.00
#
_symmetry.space_group_name_H-M   'P 1'
#
loop_
_entity.id
_entity.type
_entity.pdbx_description
1 polymer ?
#
loop_
_entity_poly.entity_id
_entity_poly.type
_entity_poly.pdbx_seq_one_letter_code
_entity_poly.pdbx_strand_id
1 'polypeptide(L)'
;MNPTTLHAFDALLLFSIVCLAWASLASSDERRGVILFMAFGLLLAVAWSRLQAPDVALAEAAIGAGLSGALLLSAVRRESAGLSRATVKPARHHRTGAQLTLPWIVTLLSVALTITLGWAYLNALSLGPHDGLPQTIAANLEASGVSNPVTAVLLNFRAWDTLLELAVLLTAA
;
A
#
# COMPACT_ATOMS: atom_id res chain seq x y z
N MET A 1 -10.54 19.55 -20.38
CA MET A 1 -9.96 18.32 -20.95
C MET A 1 -11.09 17.45 -21.45
N ASN A 2 -10.89 16.81 -22.61
CA ASN A 2 -11.93 15.94 -23.20
C ASN A 2 -12.15 14.70 -22.28
N PRO A 3 -13.38 14.26 -22.01
CA PRO A 3 -13.64 13.10 -21.14
C PRO A 3 -12.91 11.83 -21.59
N THR A 4 -12.75 11.62 -22.89
CA THR A 4 -12.00 10.48 -23.45
C THR A 4 -10.52 10.49 -23.07
N THR A 5 -9.88 11.67 -23.02
CA THR A 5 -8.46 11.77 -22.62
C THR A 5 -8.27 11.51 -21.12
N LEU A 6 -9.26 11.88 -20.30
CA LEU A 6 -9.26 11.58 -18.86
C LEU A 6 -9.37 10.08 -18.59
N HIS A 7 -10.30 9.40 -19.26
CA HIS A 7 -10.43 7.94 -19.13
C HIS A 7 -9.21 7.18 -19.65
N ALA A 8 -8.59 7.66 -20.73
CA ALA A 8 -7.35 7.06 -21.22
C ALA A 8 -6.20 7.22 -20.21
N PHE A 9 -6.08 8.39 -19.58
CA PHE A 9 -5.11 8.63 -18.52
C PHE A 9 -5.35 7.72 -17.32
N ASP A 10 -6.60 7.61 -16.85
CA ASP A 10 -6.97 6.78 -15.70
C ASP A 10 -6.68 5.29 -15.98
N ALA A 11 -6.98 4.82 -17.18
CA ALA A 11 -6.67 3.45 -17.61
C ALA A 11 -5.15 3.18 -17.64
N LEU A 12 -4.36 4.13 -18.19
CA LEU A 12 -2.90 4.03 -18.21
C LEU A 12 -2.32 4.05 -16.79
N LEU A 13 -2.83 4.92 -15.92
CA LEU A 13 -2.42 5.01 -14.53
C LEU A 13 -2.68 3.68 -13.80
N LEU A 14 -3.89 3.14 -13.91
CA LEU A 14 -4.26 1.86 -13.31
C LEU A 14 -3.37 0.73 -13.83
N PHE A 15 -3.18 0.63 -15.13
CA PHE A 15 -2.29 -0.36 -15.74
C PHE A 15 -0.85 -0.25 -15.21
N SER A 16 -0.33 0.97 -15.11
CA SER A 16 1.03 1.21 -14.61
C SER A 16 1.17 0.82 -13.13
N ILE A 17 0.17 1.12 -12.30
CA ILE A 17 0.12 0.72 -10.88
C ILE A 17 0.18 -0.81 -10.77
N VAL A 18 -0.66 -1.53 -11.52
CA VAL A 18 -0.68 -3.00 -11.50
C VAL A 18 0.64 -3.59 -11.99
N CYS A 19 1.21 -3.06 -13.07
CA CYS A 19 2.50 -3.49 -13.60
C CYS A 19 3.65 -3.27 -12.60
N LEU A 20 3.70 -2.10 -11.93
CA LEU A 20 4.73 -1.82 -10.93
C LEU A 20 4.57 -2.68 -9.68
N ALA A 21 3.34 -2.91 -9.22
CA ALA A 21 3.08 -3.82 -8.11
C ALA A 21 3.60 -5.22 -8.44
N TRP A 22 3.26 -5.75 -9.61
CA TRP A 22 3.74 -7.05 -10.06
C TRP A 22 5.26 -7.09 -10.20
N ALA A 23 5.87 -6.09 -10.85
CA ALA A 23 7.31 -6.03 -11.07
C ALA A 23 8.08 -5.91 -9.76
N SER A 24 7.55 -5.18 -8.77
CA SER A 24 8.15 -5.09 -7.44
C SER A 24 8.19 -6.44 -6.73
N LEU A 25 7.07 -7.17 -6.73
CA LEU A 25 6.96 -8.48 -6.10
C LEU A 25 7.74 -9.59 -6.84
N ALA A 26 7.79 -9.52 -8.17
CA ALA A 26 8.48 -10.49 -9.01
C ALA A 26 10.00 -10.24 -9.11
N SER A 27 10.51 -9.15 -8.54
CA SER A 27 11.93 -8.82 -8.62
C SER A 27 12.76 -9.78 -7.77
N SER A 28 13.76 -10.42 -8.38
CA SER A 28 14.75 -11.25 -7.70
C SER A 28 15.85 -10.42 -7.00
N ASP A 29 16.01 -9.17 -7.38
CA ASP A 29 16.92 -8.21 -6.76
C ASP A 29 16.13 -7.33 -5.79
N GLU A 30 16.42 -7.46 -4.50
CA GLU A 30 15.74 -6.75 -3.43
C GLU A 30 15.82 -5.22 -3.60
N ARG A 31 16.98 -4.70 -3.99
CA ARG A 31 17.17 -3.28 -4.23
C ARG A 31 16.26 -2.77 -5.35
N ARG A 32 16.21 -3.52 -6.45
CA ARG A 32 15.31 -3.22 -7.58
C ARG A 32 13.85 -3.32 -7.15
N GLY A 33 13.49 -4.33 -6.37
CA GLY A 33 12.15 -4.50 -5.80
C GLY A 33 11.72 -3.28 -4.98
N VAL A 34 12.58 -2.78 -4.11
CA VAL A 34 12.30 -1.58 -3.31
C VAL A 34 12.14 -0.33 -4.16
N ILE A 35 12.98 -0.12 -5.18
CA ILE A 35 12.85 1.04 -6.09
C ILE A 35 11.52 0.99 -6.85
N LEU A 36 11.12 -0.20 -7.33
CA LEU A 36 9.84 -0.40 -8.00
C LEU A 36 8.65 -0.16 -7.04
N PHE A 37 8.77 -0.58 -5.78
CA PHE A 37 7.80 -0.31 -4.74
C PHE A 37 7.65 1.20 -4.47
N MET A 38 8.74 1.95 -4.41
CA MET A 38 8.70 3.40 -4.28
C MET A 38 7.99 4.07 -5.48
N ALA A 39 8.30 3.62 -6.69
CA ALA A 39 7.63 4.11 -7.90
C ALA A 39 6.12 3.78 -7.90
N PHE A 40 5.75 2.60 -7.44
CA PHE A 40 4.35 2.19 -7.21
C PHE A 40 3.64 3.14 -6.24
N GLY A 41 4.23 3.44 -5.08
CA GLY A 41 3.66 4.38 -4.10
C GLY A 41 3.49 5.79 -4.66
N LEU A 42 4.43 6.28 -5.48
CA LEU A 42 4.27 7.58 -6.15
C LEU A 42 3.10 7.59 -7.14
N LEU A 43 2.88 6.51 -7.88
CA LEU A 43 1.71 6.41 -8.77
C LEU A 43 0.40 6.30 -7.99
N LEU A 44 0.41 5.64 -6.81
CA LEU A 44 -0.75 5.66 -5.90
C LEU A 44 -1.06 7.08 -5.42
N ALA A 45 -0.05 7.88 -5.08
CA ALA A 45 -0.25 9.28 -4.73
C ALA A 45 -0.91 10.07 -5.87
N VAL A 46 -0.50 9.84 -7.13
CA VAL A 46 -1.18 10.42 -8.30
C VAL A 46 -2.64 9.94 -8.40
N ALA A 47 -2.91 8.67 -8.14
CA ALA A 47 -4.27 8.14 -8.14
C ALA A 47 -5.14 8.80 -7.06
N TRP A 48 -4.62 8.97 -5.84
CA TRP A 48 -5.32 9.70 -4.77
C TRP A 48 -5.62 11.15 -5.15
N SER A 49 -4.65 11.84 -5.77
CA SER A 49 -4.86 13.19 -6.29
C SER A 49 -5.97 13.24 -7.34
N ARG A 50 -6.03 12.25 -8.23
CA ARG A 50 -7.11 12.10 -9.23
C ARG A 50 -8.47 11.85 -8.57
N LEU A 51 -8.53 11.15 -7.46
CA LEU A 51 -9.74 10.92 -6.65
C LEU A 51 -10.13 12.12 -5.78
N GLN A 52 -9.51 13.29 -5.99
CA GLN A 52 -9.76 14.51 -5.24
C GLN A 52 -9.45 14.39 -3.74
N ALA A 53 -8.45 13.56 -3.39
CA ALA A 53 -7.96 13.37 -2.03
C ALA A 53 -6.47 13.81 -1.92
N PRO A 54 -6.15 15.11 -2.07
CA PRO A 54 -4.77 15.60 -2.11
C PRO A 54 -4.01 15.36 -0.81
N ASP A 55 -4.69 15.40 0.34
CA ASP A 55 -4.05 15.18 1.65
C ASP A 55 -3.57 13.72 1.77
N VAL A 56 -4.40 12.76 1.30
CA VAL A 56 -4.03 11.35 1.24
C VAL A 56 -2.90 11.13 0.23
N ALA A 57 -2.94 11.82 -0.91
CA ALA A 57 -1.86 11.78 -1.91
C ALA A 57 -0.52 12.24 -1.33
N LEU A 58 -0.50 13.31 -0.54
CA LEU A 58 0.70 13.79 0.14
C LEU A 58 1.20 12.81 1.19
N ALA A 59 0.31 12.23 1.98
CA ALA A 59 0.67 11.21 2.97
C ALA A 59 1.26 9.96 2.30
N GLU A 60 0.66 9.48 1.21
CA GLU A 60 1.16 8.34 0.43
C GLU A 60 2.55 8.63 -0.16
N ALA A 61 2.75 9.81 -0.75
CA ALA A 61 4.05 10.18 -1.30
C ALA A 61 5.12 10.31 -0.22
N ALA A 62 4.80 10.93 0.92
CA ALA A 62 5.76 11.18 2.00
C ALA A 62 6.11 9.90 2.78
N ILE A 63 5.11 9.09 3.14
CA ILE A 63 5.28 7.92 4.01
C ILE A 63 5.42 6.66 3.16
N GLY A 64 4.50 6.41 2.25
CA GLY A 64 4.47 5.19 1.44
C GLY A 64 5.69 5.07 0.53
N ALA A 65 5.93 6.06 -0.32
CA ALA A 65 7.07 6.05 -1.23
C ALA A 65 8.35 6.59 -0.59
N GLY A 66 8.28 7.68 0.19
CA GLY A 66 9.43 8.38 0.73
C GLY A 66 10.06 7.65 1.91
N LEU A 67 9.44 7.71 3.08
CA LEU A 67 10.01 7.18 4.32
C LEU A 67 10.19 5.66 4.27
N SER A 68 9.15 4.92 3.88
CA SER A 68 9.20 3.45 3.79
C SER A 68 10.25 3.00 2.78
N GLY A 69 10.35 3.66 1.62
CA GLY A 69 11.38 3.37 0.63
C GLY A 69 12.80 3.59 1.16
N ALA A 70 13.04 4.71 1.86
CA ALA A 70 14.34 5.00 2.46
C ALA A 70 14.72 3.96 3.54
N LEU A 71 13.78 3.55 4.39
CA LEU A 71 13.99 2.53 5.41
C LEU A 71 14.29 1.17 4.79
N LEU A 72 13.52 0.75 3.78
CA LEU A 72 13.75 -0.51 3.06
C LEU A 72 15.11 -0.52 2.35
N LEU A 73 15.50 0.56 1.66
CA LEU A 73 16.82 0.67 1.05
C LEU A 73 17.93 0.61 2.08
N SER A 74 17.75 1.20 3.24
CA SER A 74 18.75 1.14 4.33
C SER A 74 18.87 -0.27 4.90
N ALA A 75 17.76 -1.01 5.02
CA ALA A 75 17.74 -2.40 5.45
C ALA A 75 18.48 -3.30 4.46
N VAL A 76 18.17 -3.20 3.16
CA VAL A 76 18.85 -3.95 2.09
C VAL A 76 20.37 -3.66 2.07
N ARG A 77 20.78 -2.41 2.30
CA ARG A 77 22.21 -2.05 2.40
C ARG A 77 22.88 -2.69 3.60
N ARG A 78 22.22 -2.73 4.76
CA ARG A 78 22.76 -3.35 5.98
C ARG A 78 22.94 -4.85 5.81
N GLU A 79 21.98 -5.51 5.20
CA GLU A 79 22.05 -6.94 4.90
C GLU A 79 23.21 -7.25 3.96
N SER A 80 23.36 -6.52 2.86
CA SER A 80 24.49 -6.66 1.93
C SER A 80 25.84 -6.42 2.60
N ALA A 81 25.95 -5.46 3.52
CA ALA A 81 27.18 -5.17 4.27
C ALA A 81 27.46 -6.24 5.33
N GLY A 82 26.42 -6.82 5.94
CA GLY A 82 26.54 -7.94 6.89
C GLY A 82 27.06 -9.20 6.23
N LEU A 83 26.56 -9.53 5.06
CA LEU A 83 27.02 -10.66 4.24
C LEU A 83 28.48 -10.48 3.79
N SER A 84 28.92 -9.26 3.49
CA SER A 84 30.32 -8.95 3.12
C SER A 84 31.29 -9.05 4.31
N ARG A 85 30.81 -8.89 5.56
CA ARG A 85 31.61 -9.09 6.78
C ARG A 85 31.63 -10.53 7.25
N ALA A 86 30.67 -11.33 6.90
CA ALA A 86 30.57 -12.75 7.23
C ALA A 86 31.38 -13.61 6.22
N THR A 87 32.66 -13.35 6.03
CA THR A 87 33.58 -14.31 5.43
C THR A 87 33.90 -15.43 6.44
N VAL A 88 32.86 -16.08 6.95
CA VAL A 88 32.97 -17.31 7.75
C VAL A 88 32.03 -18.34 7.13
N LYS A 89 32.70 -19.36 6.54
CA LYS A 89 32.18 -20.65 6.06
C LYS A 89 30.68 -20.77 5.84
N PRO A 90 30.23 -21.15 4.63
CA PRO A 90 28.83 -21.50 4.42
C PRO A 90 28.48 -22.69 5.32
N ALA A 91 27.83 -22.45 6.43
CA ALA A 91 27.11 -23.49 7.13
C ALA A 91 26.10 -24.05 6.12
N ARG A 92 26.28 -25.30 5.70
CA ARG A 92 25.29 -26.03 4.94
C ARG A 92 23.99 -26.00 5.76
N HIS A 93 23.12 -25.05 5.46
CA HIS A 93 21.77 -25.09 5.96
C HIS A 93 21.12 -26.33 5.33
N HIS A 94 21.01 -27.38 6.13
CA HIS A 94 20.07 -28.44 5.86
C HIS A 94 18.70 -27.78 5.77
N ARG A 95 18.18 -27.63 4.56
CA ARG A 95 16.78 -27.29 4.31
C ARG A 95 15.94 -28.41 4.91
N THR A 96 15.55 -28.26 6.16
CA THR A 96 14.55 -29.13 6.79
C THR A 96 13.24 -28.99 6.01
N GLY A 97 12.55 -30.09 5.75
CA GLY A 97 11.32 -30.14 4.93
C GLY A 97 10.22 -29.15 5.32
N ALA A 98 10.27 -28.59 6.54
CA ALA A 98 9.38 -27.52 7.00
C ALA A 98 9.53 -26.19 6.22
N GLN A 99 10.69 -25.95 5.57
CA GLN A 99 10.91 -24.75 4.76
C GLN A 99 10.23 -24.82 3.37
N LEU A 100 9.85 -26.01 2.92
CA LEU A 100 9.16 -26.19 1.62
C LEU A 100 7.64 -25.95 1.71
N THR A 101 7.03 -26.15 2.88
CA THR A 101 5.57 -26.02 3.06
C THR A 101 5.13 -24.60 3.41
N LEU A 102 6.01 -23.81 4.07
CA LEU A 102 5.69 -22.45 4.50
C LEU A 102 5.35 -21.49 3.34
N PRO A 103 6.12 -21.43 2.22
CA PRO A 103 5.76 -20.55 1.12
C PRO A 103 4.42 -20.90 0.46
N TRP A 104 4.07 -22.18 0.37
CA TRP A 104 2.77 -22.62 -0.17
C TRP A 104 1.60 -22.20 0.73
N ILE A 105 1.74 -22.34 2.03
CA ILE A 105 0.74 -21.90 3.00
C ILE A 105 0.53 -20.40 2.90
N VAL A 106 1.60 -19.61 2.88
CA VAL A 106 1.53 -18.15 2.73
C VAL A 106 0.86 -17.76 1.42
N THR A 107 1.22 -18.42 0.32
CA THR A 107 0.60 -18.18 -0.99
C THR A 107 -0.90 -18.50 -0.97
N LEU A 108 -1.29 -19.66 -0.44
CA LEU A 108 -2.70 -20.04 -0.32
C LEU A 108 -3.49 -19.07 0.55
N LEU A 109 -2.95 -18.66 1.70
CA LEU A 109 -3.59 -17.69 2.58
C LEU A 109 -3.73 -16.32 1.89
N SER A 110 -2.71 -15.87 1.17
CA SER A 110 -2.75 -14.60 0.42
C SER A 110 -3.80 -14.64 -0.70
N VAL A 111 -3.86 -15.75 -1.46
CA VAL A 111 -4.87 -15.94 -2.50
C VAL A 111 -6.27 -15.99 -1.89
N ALA A 112 -6.47 -16.76 -0.82
CA ALA A 112 -7.74 -16.85 -0.13
C ALA A 112 -8.20 -15.48 0.41
N LEU A 113 -7.30 -14.72 1.02
CA LEU A 113 -7.56 -13.37 1.49
C LEU A 113 -7.94 -12.44 0.34
N THR A 114 -7.20 -12.48 -0.77
CA THR A 114 -7.47 -11.66 -1.95
C THR A 114 -8.85 -11.97 -2.54
N ILE A 115 -9.19 -13.25 -2.66
CA ILE A 115 -10.52 -13.69 -3.15
C ILE A 115 -11.62 -13.20 -2.21
N THR A 116 -11.42 -13.38 -0.89
CA THR A 116 -12.41 -12.97 0.12
C THR A 116 -12.63 -11.46 0.11
N LEU A 117 -11.56 -10.67 0.07
CA LEU A 117 -11.64 -9.20 -0.01
C LEU A 117 -12.27 -8.74 -1.33
N GLY A 118 -11.88 -9.36 -2.45
CA GLY A 118 -12.47 -9.07 -3.76
C GLY A 118 -13.96 -9.38 -3.79
N TRP A 119 -14.38 -10.53 -3.25
CA TRP A 119 -15.79 -10.89 -3.13
C TRP A 119 -16.56 -9.92 -2.22
N ALA A 120 -16.00 -9.57 -1.06
CA ALA A 120 -16.59 -8.60 -0.14
C ALA A 120 -16.74 -7.22 -0.80
N TYR A 121 -15.73 -6.78 -1.57
CA TYR A 121 -15.78 -5.53 -2.32
C TYR A 121 -16.89 -5.54 -3.39
N LEU A 122 -16.98 -6.62 -4.19
CA LEU A 122 -18.04 -6.75 -5.20
C LEU A 122 -19.44 -6.76 -4.57
N ASN A 123 -19.61 -7.43 -3.43
CA ASN A 123 -20.88 -7.39 -2.70
C ASN A 123 -21.18 -5.98 -2.16
N ALA A 124 -20.17 -5.27 -1.64
CA ALA A 124 -20.35 -3.89 -1.18
C ALA A 124 -20.80 -2.95 -2.31
N LEU A 125 -20.25 -3.14 -3.53
CA LEU A 125 -20.69 -2.37 -4.71
C LEU A 125 -22.14 -2.68 -5.10
N SER A 126 -22.62 -3.93 -4.92
CA SER A 126 -23.98 -4.33 -5.25
C SER A 126 -25.04 -3.79 -4.28
N LEU A 127 -24.63 -3.43 -3.05
CA LEU A 127 -25.55 -2.85 -2.05
C LEU A 127 -25.97 -1.40 -2.37
N GLY A 128 -25.35 -0.80 -3.38
CA GLY A 128 -25.61 0.60 -3.75
C GLY A 128 -25.07 1.62 -2.74
N PRO A 129 -25.12 2.91 -3.07
CA PRO A 129 -24.73 3.96 -2.14
C PRO A 129 -25.70 3.96 -0.95
N HIS A 130 -25.17 3.86 0.25
CA HIS A 130 -25.95 4.03 1.48
C HIS A 130 -26.32 5.50 1.60
N ASP A 131 -27.63 5.80 1.44
CA ASP A 131 -28.21 7.14 1.44
C ASP A 131 -28.06 7.80 2.79
N GLY A 132 -27.11 8.04 3.40
CA GLY A 132 -26.98 8.68 4.72
C GLY A 132 -25.54 9.09 5.04
N LEU A 133 -24.58 8.26 4.71
CA LEU A 133 -23.18 8.52 5.06
C LEU A 133 -22.60 9.75 4.34
N PRO A 134 -22.75 9.91 3.01
CA PRO A 134 -22.25 11.08 2.30
C PRO A 134 -22.90 12.39 2.78
N GLN A 135 -24.20 12.38 3.06
CA GLN A 135 -24.91 13.55 3.60
C GLN A 135 -24.44 13.88 5.02
N THR A 136 -24.27 12.87 5.86
CA THR A 136 -23.78 13.06 7.22
C THR A 136 -22.35 13.62 7.24
N ILE A 137 -21.49 13.13 6.36
CA ILE A 137 -20.12 13.64 6.20
C ILE A 137 -20.15 15.10 5.74
N ALA A 138 -20.93 15.41 4.70
CA ALA A 138 -21.07 16.76 4.16
C ALA A 138 -21.60 17.75 5.21
N ALA A 139 -22.58 17.34 6.02
CA ALA A 139 -23.16 18.19 7.07
C ALA A 139 -22.17 18.48 8.23
N ASN A 140 -21.18 17.62 8.45
CA ASN A 140 -20.21 17.75 9.54
C ASN A 140 -18.79 18.09 9.05
N LEU A 141 -18.61 18.34 7.76
CA LEU A 141 -17.30 18.57 7.16
C LEU A 141 -16.61 19.81 7.73
N GLU A 142 -17.35 20.91 7.90
CA GLU A 142 -16.84 22.16 8.47
C GLU A 142 -16.34 21.97 9.91
N ALA A 143 -17.06 21.20 10.72
CA ALA A 143 -16.68 20.89 12.10
C ALA A 143 -15.44 19.96 12.17
N SER A 144 -15.11 19.24 11.11
CA SER A 144 -13.92 18.38 11.06
C SER A 144 -12.59 19.14 10.95
N GLY A 145 -12.62 20.43 10.60
CA GLY A 145 -11.43 21.27 10.42
C GLY A 145 -10.64 20.99 9.14
N VAL A 146 -11.14 20.13 8.25
CA VAL A 146 -10.53 19.84 6.95
C VAL A 146 -11.54 20.02 5.82
N SER A 147 -11.05 20.30 4.62
CA SER A 147 -11.90 20.58 3.47
C SER A 147 -12.25 19.32 2.64
N ASN A 148 -11.47 18.26 2.77
CA ASN A 148 -11.65 17.04 1.99
C ASN A 148 -12.44 16.00 2.78
N PRO A 149 -13.54 15.46 2.23
CA PRO A 149 -14.39 14.46 2.91
C PRO A 149 -13.66 13.18 3.28
N VAL A 150 -12.72 12.71 2.44
CA VAL A 150 -11.92 11.50 2.71
C VAL A 150 -11.00 11.74 3.90
N THR A 151 -10.34 12.88 3.94
CA THR A 151 -9.48 13.29 5.05
C THR A 151 -10.27 13.42 6.35
N ALA A 152 -11.48 14.02 6.30
CA ALA A 152 -12.36 14.12 7.46
C ALA A 152 -12.73 12.74 8.02
N VAL A 153 -13.01 11.77 7.16
CA VAL A 153 -13.31 10.40 7.59
C VAL A 153 -12.09 9.76 8.25
N LEU A 154 -10.93 9.81 7.61
CA LEU A 154 -9.73 9.12 8.07
C LEU A 154 -9.13 9.73 9.34
N LEU A 155 -9.12 11.06 9.46
CA LEU A 155 -8.43 11.74 10.55
C LEU A 155 -9.34 12.16 11.71
N ASN A 156 -10.65 12.29 11.47
CA ASN A 156 -11.58 12.79 12.49
C ASN A 156 -12.67 11.77 12.81
N PHE A 157 -13.51 11.41 11.85
CA PHE A 157 -14.68 10.55 12.12
C PHE A 157 -14.29 9.09 12.44
N ARG A 158 -13.15 8.63 11.90
CA ARG A 158 -12.56 7.31 12.18
C ARG A 158 -11.15 7.41 12.76
N ALA A 159 -10.93 8.40 13.61
CA ALA A 159 -9.62 8.65 14.23
C ALA A 159 -9.02 7.43 14.96
N TRP A 160 -9.85 6.50 15.40
CA TRP A 160 -9.40 5.23 16.02
C TRP A 160 -8.57 4.37 15.06
N ASP A 161 -8.91 4.34 13.78
CA ASP A 161 -8.15 3.57 12.78
C ASP A 161 -6.73 4.13 12.66
N THR A 162 -6.61 5.45 12.54
CA THR A 162 -5.32 6.15 12.48
C THR A 162 -4.51 6.00 13.76
N LEU A 163 -5.17 6.01 14.93
CA LEU A 163 -4.52 5.78 16.23
C LEU A 163 -3.92 4.36 16.30
N LEU A 164 -4.64 3.36 15.80
CA LEU A 164 -4.15 1.97 15.75
C LEU A 164 -2.97 1.84 14.79
N GLU A 165 -2.98 2.52 13.65
CA GLU A 165 -1.83 2.57 12.72
C GLU A 165 -0.58 3.16 13.40
N LEU A 166 -0.74 4.26 14.13
CA LEU A 166 0.34 4.86 14.93
C LEU A 166 0.85 3.91 16.01
N ALA A 167 -0.05 3.18 16.68
CA ALA A 167 0.33 2.19 17.68
C ALA A 167 1.16 1.05 17.07
N VAL A 168 0.79 0.57 15.86
CA VAL A 168 1.57 -0.44 15.12
C VAL A 168 2.95 0.09 14.77
N LEU A 169 3.06 1.33 14.29
CA LEU A 169 4.35 1.96 13.99
C LEU A 169 5.24 2.07 15.23
N LEU A 170 4.68 2.47 16.37
CA LEU A 170 5.42 2.57 17.62
C LEU A 170 5.90 1.21 18.16
N THR A 171 5.15 0.14 17.90
CA THR A 171 5.57 -1.21 18.31
C THR A 171 6.60 -1.83 17.37
N ALA A 172 6.71 -1.31 16.14
CA ALA A 172 7.67 -1.77 15.14
C ALA A 172 9.03 -1.03 15.21
N ALA A 173 9.11 0.08 15.95
CA ALA A 173 10.31 0.91 16.10
C ALA A 173 11.22 0.42 17.23
#